data_2b4f267cf48fbf60c34d9a3803430900
#
_entry.id   2b4f267cf48fbf60c34d9a3803430900
#
_cell.length_a   1.000
_cell.length_b   1.000
_cell.length_c   1.000
_cell.angle_alpha   90.00
_cell.angle_beta   90.00
_cell.angle_gamma   90.00
#
_symmetry.space_group_name_H-M   'P 1'
#
loop_
_entity.id
_entity.type
_entity.pdbx_description
1 polymer ?
#
loop_
_entity_poly.entity_id
_entity_poly.type
_entity_poly.pdbx_seq_one_letter_code
_entity_poly.pdbx_strand_id
1 'polypeptide(L)'
;ALPISRLDGQGRVVPCRFTAAQVRELGGMAAWHPRLYREMATCTAGIRLEFETDSAHLAFEAQMDPFPSGSQAMIDDMLDANPGVRPPYDGFSLDVDGKRLGVRVPGPDGYVRFALGATPGRRRRVRLWLPCLAGCRLGAVLGDGAFAEPVACPPDLLVLGDSIAQGFTSLDPAISWPALLADSLGLGLVNQGVGGQVFQPGSVADAAAATDPALIVVEFGANYRFEPCRAAAVERDAGAYLSEVSRAWPDVPTLVLTPAFHLEGRYPTHPESCFADVARITRDAAARHPQMTVVDGEWLLPPEPSFLIDASDHPGPKGQVAFYEEVRRQVMLLPGRSASSEA
;
A
#
# COMPACT_ATOMS: atom_id res chain seq x y z
N ALA A 1 -9.69 6.40 -5.03
CA ALA A 1 -10.37 5.32 -5.73
C ALA A 1 -9.94 5.33 -7.18
N LEU A 2 -9.50 4.19 -7.67
CA LEU A 2 -8.99 4.12 -9.02
C LEU A 2 -10.08 4.22 -10.08
N PRO A 3 -9.82 4.94 -11.16
CA PRO A 3 -10.70 4.98 -12.32
C PRO A 3 -10.69 3.67 -13.13
N ILE A 4 -9.97 2.62 -12.70
CA ILE A 4 -9.70 1.41 -13.49
C ILE A 4 -10.37 0.17 -12.88
N SER A 5 -11.62 0.28 -12.46
CA SER A 5 -12.41 -0.90 -12.11
C SER A 5 -13.09 -1.47 -13.36
N ARG A 6 -13.23 -2.79 -13.39
CA ARG A 6 -13.95 -3.53 -14.45
C ARG A 6 -15.11 -4.31 -13.83
N LEU A 7 -16.07 -4.67 -14.62
CA LEU A 7 -17.11 -5.61 -14.23
C LEU A 7 -16.69 -7.05 -14.60
N ASP A 8 -16.98 -8.00 -13.73
CA ASP A 8 -16.88 -9.42 -14.06
C ASP A 8 -18.12 -9.91 -14.81
N GLY A 9 -18.12 -11.19 -15.20
CA GLY A 9 -19.26 -11.79 -15.92
C GLY A 9 -20.57 -11.89 -15.12
N GLN A 10 -20.56 -11.52 -13.85
CA GLN A 10 -21.71 -11.48 -12.94
C GLN A 10 -22.12 -10.05 -12.56
N GLY A 11 -21.49 -9.04 -13.18
CA GLY A 11 -21.77 -7.63 -12.91
C GLY A 11 -21.17 -7.09 -11.62
N ARG A 12 -20.25 -7.81 -10.97
CA ARG A 12 -19.53 -7.33 -9.78
C ARG A 12 -18.33 -6.50 -10.19
N VAL A 13 -18.03 -5.50 -9.37
CA VAL A 13 -16.84 -4.66 -9.55
C VAL A 13 -15.58 -5.41 -9.15
N VAL A 14 -14.59 -5.45 -10.04
CA VAL A 14 -13.22 -5.91 -9.78
C VAL A 14 -12.33 -4.68 -9.66
N PRO A 15 -11.97 -4.25 -8.43
CA PRO A 15 -11.11 -3.09 -8.25
C PRO A 15 -9.70 -3.37 -8.75
N CYS A 16 -9.04 -2.35 -9.33
CA CYS A 16 -7.70 -2.47 -9.87
C CYS A 16 -6.81 -1.35 -9.33
N ARG A 17 -5.51 -1.64 -9.11
CA ARG A 17 -4.48 -0.67 -8.68
C ARG A 17 -3.56 -0.23 -9.80
N PHE A 18 -3.55 -0.96 -10.89
CA PHE A 18 -2.61 -0.82 -12.00
C PHE A 18 -3.33 -0.70 -13.33
N THR A 19 -2.78 0.05 -14.26
CA THR A 19 -3.22 0.05 -15.66
C THR A 19 -2.89 -1.29 -16.32
N ALA A 20 -3.54 -1.58 -17.43
CA ALA A 20 -3.21 -2.78 -18.21
C ALA A 20 -1.77 -2.76 -18.74
N ALA A 21 -1.22 -1.56 -19.03
CA ALA A 21 0.18 -1.40 -19.43
C ALA A 21 1.12 -1.76 -18.27
N GLN A 22 0.90 -1.21 -17.08
CA GLN A 22 1.70 -1.55 -15.91
C GLN A 22 1.70 -3.05 -15.59
N VAL A 23 0.52 -3.71 -15.65
CA VAL A 23 0.43 -5.17 -15.40
C VAL A 23 1.22 -5.97 -16.43
N ARG A 24 1.27 -5.52 -17.70
CA ARG A 24 2.11 -6.19 -18.71
C ARG A 24 3.60 -6.06 -18.38
N GLU A 25 4.04 -4.87 -18.01
CA GLU A 25 5.44 -4.61 -17.67
C GLU A 25 5.86 -5.36 -16.40
N LEU A 26 5.07 -5.33 -15.34
CA LEU A 26 5.32 -6.08 -14.11
C LEU A 26 5.55 -7.57 -14.34
N GLY A 27 4.92 -8.16 -15.33
CA GLY A 27 5.13 -9.57 -15.64
C GLY A 27 6.17 -9.87 -16.70
N GLY A 28 6.66 -8.87 -17.42
CA GLY A 28 7.63 -9.01 -18.50
C GLY A 28 9.08 -8.82 -18.06
N MET A 29 9.30 -8.27 -16.87
CA MET A 29 10.63 -7.97 -16.38
C MET A 29 11.36 -9.19 -15.84
N ALA A 30 12.69 -9.21 -15.99
CA ALA A 30 13.57 -10.17 -15.36
C ALA A 30 13.66 -9.84 -13.87
N ALA A 31 12.70 -10.33 -13.12
CA ALA A 31 12.72 -10.33 -11.67
C ALA A 31 12.99 -11.76 -11.21
N TRP A 32 13.46 -11.90 -9.97
CA TRP A 32 13.67 -13.22 -9.37
C TRP A 32 12.37 -14.04 -9.26
N HIS A 33 11.19 -13.38 -9.24
CA HIS A 33 9.89 -14.03 -9.28
C HIS A 33 8.96 -13.37 -10.33
N PRO A 34 9.18 -13.56 -11.63
CA PRO A 34 8.45 -12.80 -12.66
C PRO A 34 6.93 -12.98 -12.66
N ARG A 35 6.40 -14.10 -12.16
CA ARG A 35 4.95 -14.31 -12.01
C ARG A 35 4.39 -13.64 -10.77
N LEU A 36 5.19 -13.55 -9.70
CA LEU A 36 4.78 -13.02 -8.41
C LEU A 36 4.20 -11.62 -8.54
N TYR A 37 4.85 -10.74 -9.28
CA TYR A 37 4.40 -9.35 -9.40
C TYR A 37 3.04 -9.20 -10.05
N ARG A 38 2.71 -10.01 -11.06
CA ARG A 38 1.37 -10.03 -11.66
C ARG A 38 0.31 -10.55 -10.70
N GLU A 39 0.63 -11.58 -9.93
CA GLU A 39 -0.26 -12.12 -8.92
C GLU A 39 -0.50 -11.07 -7.83
N MET A 40 0.56 -10.44 -7.31
CA MET A 40 0.47 -9.43 -6.27
C MET A 40 -0.21 -8.14 -6.75
N ALA A 41 -0.10 -7.79 -8.04
CA ALA A 41 -0.80 -6.64 -8.61
C ALA A 41 -2.34 -6.78 -8.60
N THR A 42 -2.87 -7.98 -8.40
CA THR A 42 -4.32 -8.22 -8.28
C THR A 42 -4.88 -7.89 -6.88
N CYS A 43 -4.02 -7.80 -5.87
CA CYS A 43 -4.42 -7.39 -4.52
C CYS A 43 -5.02 -5.97 -4.54
N THR A 44 -5.94 -5.70 -3.61
CA THR A 44 -6.69 -4.44 -3.58
C THR A 44 -6.15 -3.43 -2.55
N ALA A 45 -4.89 -3.59 -2.15
CA ALA A 45 -4.21 -2.75 -1.17
C ALA A 45 -4.40 -1.24 -1.42
N GLY A 46 -4.78 -0.49 -0.39
CA GLY A 46 -4.98 0.96 -0.47
C GLY A 46 -6.23 1.43 -1.20
N ILE A 47 -7.02 0.53 -1.78
CA ILE A 47 -8.31 0.91 -2.38
C ILE A 47 -9.33 1.10 -1.26
N ARG A 48 -10.05 2.22 -1.32
CA ARG A 48 -11.18 2.49 -0.42
C ARG A 48 -12.40 3.00 -1.17
N LEU A 49 -13.58 2.68 -0.65
CA LEU A 49 -14.84 3.31 -1.01
C LEU A 49 -15.17 4.33 0.08
N GLU A 50 -15.56 5.55 -0.32
CA GLU A 50 -15.88 6.60 0.61
C GLU A 50 -17.22 7.24 0.23
N PHE A 51 -18.15 7.28 1.17
CA PHE A 51 -19.49 7.77 0.96
C PHE A 51 -20.10 8.26 2.27
N GLU A 52 -21.18 9.02 2.17
CA GLU A 52 -22.01 9.42 3.29
C GLU A 52 -23.33 8.66 3.29
N THR A 53 -23.82 8.29 4.47
CA THR A 53 -25.08 7.58 4.66
C THR A 53 -25.69 7.88 6.03
N ASP A 54 -26.99 7.68 6.17
CA ASP A 54 -27.70 7.64 7.44
C ASP A 54 -28.06 6.22 7.90
N SER A 55 -27.54 5.20 7.22
CA SER A 55 -27.78 3.80 7.54
C SER A 55 -27.26 3.42 8.93
N ALA A 56 -27.98 2.59 9.66
CA ALA A 56 -27.54 1.95 10.90
C ALA A 56 -26.71 0.69 10.63
N HIS A 57 -26.93 0.04 9.48
CA HIS A 57 -26.24 -1.16 9.05
C HIS A 57 -25.80 -1.03 7.59
N LEU A 58 -24.68 -1.64 7.28
CA LEU A 58 -24.22 -1.84 5.91
C LEU A 58 -23.97 -3.32 5.66
N ALA A 59 -24.34 -3.76 4.47
CA ALA A 59 -23.98 -5.08 3.95
C ALA A 59 -23.57 -4.94 2.50
N PHE A 60 -22.64 -5.77 2.04
CA PHE A 60 -22.29 -5.88 0.63
C PHE A 60 -21.84 -7.30 0.32
N GLU A 61 -22.21 -7.76 -0.87
CA GLU A 61 -21.68 -9.00 -1.39
C GLU A 61 -20.19 -8.80 -1.69
N ALA A 62 -19.36 -9.70 -1.20
CA ALA A 62 -17.93 -9.70 -1.48
C ALA A 62 -17.41 -11.12 -1.66
N GLN A 63 -16.58 -11.30 -2.66
CA GLN A 63 -15.79 -12.50 -2.86
C GLN A 63 -14.32 -12.10 -2.78
N MET A 64 -13.60 -12.64 -1.81
CA MET A 64 -12.14 -12.54 -1.79
C MET A 64 -11.55 -13.58 -2.74
N ASP A 65 -10.53 -13.19 -3.49
CA ASP A 65 -9.73 -14.12 -4.25
C ASP A 65 -8.83 -14.92 -3.28
N PRO A 66 -8.36 -16.11 -3.65
CA PRO A 66 -7.31 -16.81 -2.92
C PRO A 66 -6.09 -15.90 -2.75
N PHE A 67 -5.39 -16.04 -1.65
CA PHE A 67 -4.13 -15.32 -1.47
C PHE A 67 -3.15 -15.69 -2.58
N PRO A 68 -2.54 -14.70 -3.28
CA PRO A 68 -1.40 -14.95 -4.13
C PRO A 68 -0.29 -15.66 -3.37
N SER A 69 0.59 -16.37 -4.09
CA SER A 69 1.67 -17.16 -3.48
C SER A 69 2.56 -16.32 -2.54
N GLY A 70 2.85 -15.07 -2.91
CA GLY A 70 3.62 -14.16 -2.06
C GLY A 70 2.89 -13.74 -0.78
N SER A 71 1.57 -13.51 -0.86
CA SER A 71 0.75 -13.20 0.32
C SER A 71 0.65 -14.40 1.26
N GLN A 72 0.48 -15.61 0.70
CA GLN A 72 0.42 -16.83 1.51
C GLN A 72 1.76 -17.09 2.21
N ALA A 73 2.88 -16.98 1.50
CA ALA A 73 4.21 -17.14 2.10
C ALA A 73 4.43 -16.16 3.25
N MET A 74 3.99 -14.89 3.09
CA MET A 74 4.12 -13.90 4.14
C MET A 74 3.26 -14.20 5.37
N ILE A 75 2.04 -14.72 5.17
CA ILE A 75 1.19 -15.18 6.27
C ILE A 75 1.86 -16.34 7.02
N ASP A 76 2.41 -17.30 6.30
CA ASP A 76 3.09 -18.44 6.88
C ASP A 76 4.32 -17.99 7.70
N ASP A 77 5.14 -17.10 7.16
CA ASP A 77 6.30 -16.50 7.84
C ASP A 77 5.92 -15.75 9.12
N MET A 78 4.86 -14.95 9.04
CA MET A 78 4.33 -14.23 10.19
C MET A 78 3.86 -15.19 11.29
N LEU A 79 3.14 -16.26 10.93
CA LEU A 79 2.64 -17.25 11.89
C LEU A 79 3.75 -18.06 12.52
N ASP A 80 4.79 -18.39 11.76
CA ASP A 80 5.97 -19.08 12.27
C ASP A 80 6.73 -18.22 13.28
N ALA A 81 6.83 -16.89 13.01
CA ALA A 81 7.46 -15.95 13.94
C ALA A 81 6.56 -15.62 15.15
N ASN A 82 5.24 -15.59 14.94
CA ASN A 82 4.24 -15.21 15.94
C ASN A 82 3.03 -16.17 15.94
N PRO A 83 3.16 -17.36 16.53
CA PRO A 83 2.06 -18.35 16.57
C PRO A 83 0.79 -17.87 17.29
N GLY A 84 0.88 -16.72 17.95
CA GLY A 84 -0.24 -16.08 18.65
C GLY A 84 -1.18 -15.27 17.77
N VAL A 85 -0.78 -14.90 16.55
CA VAL A 85 -1.62 -14.13 15.63
C VAL A 85 -2.81 -14.98 15.18
N ARG A 86 -3.99 -14.36 15.16
CA ARG A 86 -5.25 -15.03 14.84
C ARG A 86 -5.91 -14.41 13.62
N PRO A 87 -6.62 -15.21 12.80
CA PRO A 87 -7.38 -14.68 11.68
C PRO A 87 -8.51 -13.73 12.16
N PRO A 88 -9.00 -12.84 11.30
CA PRO A 88 -8.59 -12.71 9.91
C PRO A 88 -7.24 -11.99 9.79
N TYR A 89 -6.37 -12.46 8.87
CA TYR A 89 -5.07 -11.81 8.60
C TYR A 89 -5.18 -10.67 7.59
N ASP A 90 -6.31 -10.60 6.91
CA ASP A 90 -6.69 -9.59 5.94
C ASP A 90 -8.22 -9.54 5.81
N GLY A 91 -8.77 -8.50 5.19
CA GLY A 91 -10.20 -8.37 4.96
C GLY A 91 -10.64 -6.95 4.67
N PHE A 92 -11.92 -6.69 4.90
CA PHE A 92 -12.54 -5.38 4.73
C PHE A 92 -12.52 -4.64 6.06
N SER A 93 -11.95 -3.44 6.10
CA SER A 93 -11.95 -2.58 7.28
C SER A 93 -12.84 -1.38 7.07
N LEU A 94 -13.59 -0.97 8.09
CA LEU A 94 -14.54 0.11 7.97
C LEU A 94 -14.36 1.14 9.09
N ASP A 95 -14.35 2.42 8.69
CA ASP A 95 -14.41 3.56 9.59
C ASP A 95 -15.71 4.32 9.41
N VAL A 96 -16.28 4.80 10.52
CA VAL A 96 -17.44 5.70 10.54
C VAL A 96 -17.10 6.94 11.32
N ASP A 97 -17.16 8.11 10.69
CA ASP A 97 -16.77 9.40 11.27
C ASP A 97 -15.38 9.35 11.94
N GLY A 98 -14.43 8.63 11.32
CA GLY A 98 -13.06 8.41 11.84
C GLY A 98 -12.95 7.35 12.94
N LYS A 99 -14.04 6.73 13.37
CA LYS A 99 -14.01 5.63 14.33
C LYS A 99 -13.97 4.29 13.62
N ARG A 100 -12.89 3.53 13.84
CA ARG A 100 -12.71 2.20 13.25
C ARG A 100 -13.62 1.16 13.89
N LEU A 101 -14.27 0.37 13.05
CA LEU A 101 -15.10 -0.77 13.45
C LEU A 101 -14.37 -2.12 13.32
N GLY A 102 -13.16 -2.10 12.76
CA GLY A 102 -12.30 -3.27 12.59
C GLY A 102 -12.58 -4.06 11.32
N VAL A 103 -11.83 -5.16 11.18
CA VAL A 103 -11.80 -6.01 9.99
C VAL A 103 -12.94 -7.03 10.00
N ARG A 104 -13.52 -7.26 8.84
CA ARG A 104 -14.50 -8.32 8.58
C ARG A 104 -14.16 -9.05 7.28
N VAL A 105 -14.55 -10.31 7.24
CA VAL A 105 -14.49 -11.15 6.03
C VAL A 105 -15.90 -11.57 5.64
N PRO A 106 -16.13 -11.99 4.38
CA PRO A 106 -17.43 -12.50 3.95
C PRO A 106 -17.90 -13.67 4.83
N GLY A 107 -19.15 -13.65 5.23
CA GLY A 107 -19.80 -14.77 5.89
C GLY A 107 -20.05 -15.94 4.91
N PRO A 108 -20.61 -17.06 5.40
CA PRO A 108 -20.94 -18.22 4.56
C PRO A 108 -21.90 -17.91 3.40
N ASP A 109 -22.66 -16.83 3.51
CA ASP A 109 -23.58 -16.34 2.51
C ASP A 109 -22.95 -15.34 1.52
N GLY A 110 -21.63 -15.10 1.60
CA GLY A 110 -20.90 -14.20 0.74
C GLY A 110 -21.03 -12.73 1.09
N TYR A 111 -21.66 -12.36 2.20
CA TYR A 111 -21.84 -10.97 2.60
C TYR A 111 -20.91 -10.55 3.74
N VAL A 112 -20.37 -9.33 3.60
CA VAL A 112 -19.71 -8.60 4.70
C VAL A 112 -20.74 -7.67 5.34
N ARG A 113 -20.78 -7.61 6.68
CA ARG A 113 -21.76 -6.81 7.42
C ARG A 113 -21.10 -5.97 8.50
N PHE A 114 -21.55 -4.72 8.61
CA PHE A 114 -21.14 -3.79 9.65
C PHE A 114 -22.37 -3.15 10.31
N ALA A 115 -22.37 -3.11 11.63
CA ALA A 115 -23.29 -2.27 12.40
C ALA A 115 -22.62 -0.92 12.62
N LEU A 116 -23.20 0.15 12.07
CA LEU A 116 -22.66 1.51 12.17
C LEU A 116 -23.11 2.22 13.46
N GLY A 117 -24.03 1.61 14.22
CA GLY A 117 -24.70 2.23 15.34
C GLY A 117 -25.88 3.11 14.90
N ALA A 118 -26.93 3.14 15.70
CA ALA A 118 -28.16 3.82 15.33
C ALA A 118 -28.16 5.28 15.81
N THR A 119 -28.21 6.22 14.85
CA THR A 119 -28.69 7.58 15.08
C THR A 119 -29.53 7.94 13.85
N PRO A 120 -30.84 7.71 13.88
CA PRO A 120 -31.71 7.93 12.74
C PRO A 120 -31.54 9.35 12.15
N GLY A 121 -31.44 9.44 10.82
CA GLY A 121 -31.32 10.70 10.09
C GLY A 121 -29.99 11.44 10.21
N ARG A 122 -29.02 10.93 10.98
CA ARG A 122 -27.69 11.52 11.06
C ARG A 122 -26.83 11.09 9.88
N ARG A 123 -26.40 12.05 9.07
CA ARG A 123 -25.40 11.84 8.01
C ARG A 123 -24.07 11.46 8.64
N ARG A 124 -23.46 10.38 8.17
CA ARG A 124 -22.17 9.85 8.62
C ARG A 124 -21.28 9.56 7.44
N ARG A 125 -20.01 9.86 7.57
CA ARG A 125 -18.98 9.53 6.59
C ARG A 125 -18.46 8.12 6.85
N VAL A 126 -18.52 7.29 5.83
CA VAL A 126 -18.06 5.90 5.86
C VAL A 126 -16.88 5.75 4.91
N ARG A 127 -15.82 5.09 5.40
CA ARG A 127 -14.68 4.66 4.62
C ARG A 127 -14.54 3.15 4.72
N LEU A 128 -14.67 2.48 3.61
CA LEU A 128 -14.51 1.03 3.49
C LEU A 128 -13.20 0.73 2.75
N TRP A 129 -12.22 0.22 3.48
CA TRP A 129 -10.94 -0.22 2.96
C TRP A 129 -11.01 -1.67 2.50
N LEU A 130 -10.42 -1.96 1.34
CA LEU A 130 -10.37 -3.28 0.74
C LEU A 130 -9.12 -4.05 1.18
N PRO A 131 -9.11 -5.41 1.01
CA PRO A 131 -8.00 -6.26 1.43
C PRO A 131 -6.64 -5.84 0.85
N CYS A 132 -5.57 -5.98 1.66
CA CYS A 132 -4.19 -5.70 1.24
C CYS A 132 -3.52 -6.91 0.58
N LEU A 133 -3.82 -8.13 1.04
CA LEU A 133 -3.12 -9.36 0.67
C LEU A 133 -3.86 -10.18 -0.40
N ALA A 134 -5.10 -9.80 -0.73
CA ALA A 134 -5.92 -10.48 -1.72
C ALA A 134 -6.57 -9.50 -2.68
N GLY A 135 -6.96 -9.99 -3.84
CA GLY A 135 -7.96 -9.34 -4.70
C GLY A 135 -9.37 -9.59 -4.18
N CYS A 136 -10.33 -8.82 -4.66
CA CYS A 136 -11.73 -9.07 -4.35
C CYS A 136 -12.67 -8.66 -5.50
N ARG A 137 -13.92 -9.16 -5.42
CA ARG A 137 -15.04 -8.75 -6.26
C ARG A 137 -16.15 -8.25 -5.37
N LEU A 138 -16.72 -7.11 -5.72
CA LEU A 138 -17.72 -6.42 -4.92
C LEU A 138 -19.05 -6.36 -5.66
N GLY A 139 -20.14 -6.78 -5.01
CA GLY A 139 -21.49 -6.48 -5.40
C GLY A 139 -21.96 -5.11 -4.89
N ALA A 140 -23.26 -4.90 -4.93
CA ALA A 140 -23.86 -3.66 -4.44
C ALA A 140 -23.65 -3.48 -2.93
N VAL A 141 -23.38 -2.25 -2.51
CA VAL A 141 -23.41 -1.85 -1.12
C VAL A 141 -24.87 -1.55 -0.74
N LEU A 142 -25.38 -2.24 0.26
CA LEU A 142 -26.74 -2.14 0.76
C LEU A 142 -26.73 -1.47 2.13
N GLY A 143 -27.63 -0.52 2.34
CA GLY A 143 -27.86 0.14 3.61
C GLY A 143 -29.34 0.09 3.98
N ASP A 144 -29.66 0.30 5.24
CA ASP A 144 -31.03 0.42 5.76
C ASP A 144 -31.45 1.89 5.95
N GLY A 145 -30.64 2.84 5.48
CA GLY A 145 -30.93 4.27 5.50
C GLY A 145 -31.65 4.77 4.25
N ALA A 146 -31.92 6.08 4.21
CA ALA A 146 -32.61 6.73 3.11
C ALA A 146 -31.68 7.09 1.94
N PHE A 147 -30.36 7.17 2.18
CA PHE A 147 -29.39 7.56 1.15
C PHE A 147 -28.00 6.90 1.35
N ALA A 148 -27.26 6.82 0.25
CA ALA A 148 -25.82 6.61 0.22
C ALA A 148 -25.24 7.46 -0.93
N GLU A 149 -24.42 8.46 -0.59
CA GLU A 149 -23.90 9.44 -1.54
C GLU A 149 -22.36 9.39 -1.58
N PRO A 150 -21.72 9.28 -2.75
CA PRO A 150 -20.28 9.26 -2.84
C PRO A 150 -19.68 10.59 -2.35
N VAL A 151 -18.55 10.51 -1.67
CA VAL A 151 -17.74 11.68 -1.32
C VAL A 151 -16.78 11.98 -2.47
N ALA A 152 -16.58 13.28 -2.77
CA ALA A 152 -15.62 13.69 -3.77
C ALA A 152 -14.20 13.20 -3.41
N CYS A 153 -13.50 12.64 -4.40
CA CYS A 153 -12.14 12.19 -4.21
C CYS A 153 -11.19 13.42 -4.13
N PRO A 154 -10.40 13.55 -3.07
CA PRO A 154 -9.32 14.53 -3.04
C PRO A 154 -8.18 14.12 -3.99
N PRO A 155 -7.19 15.00 -4.25
CA PRO A 155 -5.95 14.62 -4.91
C PRO A 155 -5.29 13.40 -4.24
N ASP A 156 -4.53 12.63 -4.99
CA ASP A 156 -3.98 11.37 -4.52
C ASP A 156 -2.61 11.50 -3.84
N LEU A 157 -2.37 10.65 -2.85
CA LEU A 157 -1.05 10.16 -2.48
C LEU A 157 -0.76 8.94 -3.36
N LEU A 158 0.28 9.00 -4.19
CA LEU A 158 0.78 7.84 -4.94
C LEU A 158 1.92 7.18 -4.15
N VAL A 159 1.77 5.92 -3.84
CA VAL A 159 2.83 5.12 -3.20
C VAL A 159 3.30 4.03 -4.17
N LEU A 160 4.59 4.04 -4.47
CA LEU A 160 5.29 3.10 -5.33
C LEU A 160 6.26 2.31 -4.45
N GLY A 161 6.20 0.98 -4.42
CA GLY A 161 7.07 0.25 -3.52
C GLY A 161 6.87 -1.27 -3.55
N ASP A 162 7.38 -1.90 -2.52
CA ASP A 162 7.33 -3.35 -2.37
C ASP A 162 6.27 -3.84 -1.37
N SER A 163 6.53 -4.92 -0.64
CA SER A 163 5.60 -5.49 0.35
C SER A 163 5.33 -4.56 1.53
N ILE A 164 6.31 -3.75 1.94
CA ILE A 164 6.19 -2.79 3.03
C ILE A 164 5.22 -1.68 2.61
N ALA A 165 5.35 -1.17 1.39
CA ALA A 165 4.42 -0.20 0.80
C ALA A 165 3.03 -0.81 0.54
N GLN A 166 2.95 -2.07 0.13
CA GLN A 166 1.66 -2.75 -0.06
C GLN A 166 0.87 -2.84 1.24
N GLY A 167 1.52 -2.80 2.39
CA GLY A 167 0.92 -2.89 3.72
C GLY A 167 0.82 -4.32 4.21
N PHE A 168 1.76 -5.19 3.80
CA PHE A 168 1.89 -6.54 4.34
C PHE A 168 1.92 -6.49 5.86
N THR A 169 1.31 -7.50 6.48
CA THR A 169 1.35 -7.68 7.93
C THR A 169 0.74 -6.56 8.79
N SER A 170 0.03 -5.62 8.16
CA SER A 170 -0.76 -4.62 8.91
C SER A 170 -1.93 -5.26 9.69
N LEU A 171 -2.42 -6.43 9.27
CA LEU A 171 -3.61 -7.15 9.79
C LEU A 171 -4.92 -6.38 9.68
N ASP A 172 -4.87 -5.14 9.27
CA ASP A 172 -6.02 -4.25 9.01
C ASP A 172 -5.62 -3.27 7.90
N PRO A 173 -6.25 -3.31 6.72
CA PRO A 173 -5.87 -2.45 5.60
C PRO A 173 -5.91 -0.95 5.92
N ALA A 174 -6.73 -0.53 6.87
CA ALA A 174 -6.83 0.87 7.27
C ALA A 174 -5.68 1.35 8.17
N ILE A 175 -4.83 0.45 8.69
CA ILE A 175 -3.65 0.83 9.47
C ILE A 175 -2.32 0.59 8.73
N SER A 176 -2.36 0.17 7.47
CA SER A 176 -1.14 0.21 6.67
C SER A 176 -0.59 1.65 6.63
N TRP A 177 0.73 1.80 6.68
CA TRP A 177 1.32 3.15 6.75
C TRP A 177 0.88 4.07 5.59
N PRO A 178 0.68 3.58 4.34
CA PRO A 178 0.17 4.44 3.28
C PRO A 178 -1.27 4.91 3.53
N ALA A 179 -2.12 4.04 4.11
CA ALA A 179 -3.50 4.41 4.44
C ALA A 179 -3.55 5.47 5.54
N LEU A 180 -2.76 5.30 6.61
CA LEU A 180 -2.63 6.28 7.69
C LEU A 180 -2.08 7.61 7.18
N LEU A 181 -1.08 7.58 6.29
CA LEU A 181 -0.49 8.78 5.71
C LEU A 181 -1.51 9.54 4.86
N ALA A 182 -2.19 8.85 3.94
CA ALA A 182 -3.22 9.47 3.11
C ALA A 182 -4.33 10.10 3.95
N ASP A 183 -4.83 9.40 4.96
CA ASP A 183 -5.86 9.92 5.87
C ASP A 183 -5.39 11.16 6.64
N SER A 184 -4.17 11.14 7.18
CA SER A 184 -3.63 12.27 7.94
C SER A 184 -3.38 13.52 7.10
N LEU A 185 -3.18 13.36 5.80
CA LEU A 185 -2.97 14.44 4.84
C LEU A 185 -4.26 14.87 4.13
N GLY A 186 -5.38 14.20 4.38
CA GLY A 186 -6.64 14.44 3.66
C GLY A 186 -6.58 14.10 2.18
N LEU A 187 -5.71 13.16 1.77
CA LEU A 187 -5.50 12.73 0.39
C LEU A 187 -6.25 11.44 0.07
N GLY A 188 -6.52 11.22 -1.22
CA GLY A 188 -6.79 9.91 -1.76
C GLY A 188 -5.56 9.01 -1.65
N LEU A 189 -5.72 7.71 -1.88
CA LEU A 189 -4.58 6.79 -1.92
C LEU A 189 -4.61 5.97 -3.21
N VAL A 190 -3.51 6.03 -3.94
CA VAL A 190 -3.16 5.08 -5.00
C VAL A 190 -1.92 4.32 -4.53
N ASN A 191 -2.15 3.12 -3.96
CA ASN A 191 -1.08 2.27 -3.49
C ASN A 191 -0.65 1.29 -4.60
N GLN A 192 0.54 1.46 -5.12
CA GLN A 192 1.17 0.57 -6.11
C GLN A 192 2.36 -0.22 -5.51
N GLY A 193 2.31 -0.52 -4.22
CA GLY A 193 3.20 -1.48 -3.59
C GLY A 193 2.92 -2.91 -4.09
N VAL A 194 3.98 -3.65 -4.39
CA VAL A 194 3.93 -5.04 -4.90
C VAL A 194 4.94 -5.90 -4.14
N GLY A 195 4.44 -6.87 -3.40
CA GLY A 195 5.31 -7.75 -2.63
C GLY A 195 6.45 -8.35 -3.45
N GLY A 196 7.67 -8.26 -2.93
CA GLY A 196 8.89 -8.75 -3.58
C GLY A 196 9.49 -7.82 -4.64
N GLN A 197 8.85 -6.69 -4.95
CA GLN A 197 9.30 -5.81 -6.04
C GLN A 197 10.62 -5.09 -5.71
N VAL A 198 11.43 -4.90 -6.74
CA VAL A 198 12.61 -4.03 -6.75
C VAL A 198 12.40 -2.88 -7.74
N PHE A 199 13.37 -1.99 -7.91
CA PHE A 199 13.30 -0.98 -8.96
C PHE A 199 13.14 -1.63 -10.34
N GLN A 200 11.99 -1.41 -10.98
CA GLN A 200 11.67 -1.99 -12.28
C GLN A 200 11.29 -0.91 -13.29
N PRO A 201 12.23 -0.48 -14.14
CA PRO A 201 11.93 0.42 -15.24
C PRO A 201 10.76 -0.11 -16.10
N GLY A 202 9.89 0.77 -16.53
CA GLY A 202 8.66 0.44 -17.28
C GLY A 202 7.42 0.19 -16.41
N SER A 203 7.57 -0.13 -15.11
CA SER A 203 6.40 -0.44 -14.26
C SER A 203 5.54 0.78 -13.89
N VAL A 204 5.98 2.00 -14.21
CA VAL A 204 5.17 3.23 -14.12
C VAL A 204 4.48 3.61 -15.43
N ALA A 205 4.53 2.75 -16.46
CA ALA A 205 3.94 2.99 -17.76
C ALA A 205 2.45 3.36 -17.66
N ASP A 206 2.04 4.45 -18.33
CA ASP A 206 0.68 4.97 -18.36
C ASP A 206 0.08 5.35 -16.98
N ALA A 207 0.85 5.28 -15.89
CA ALA A 207 0.35 5.62 -14.56
C ALA A 207 -0.09 7.10 -14.48
N ALA A 208 0.64 8.02 -15.12
CA ALA A 208 0.30 9.44 -15.15
C ALA A 208 -1.05 9.74 -15.86
N ALA A 209 -1.51 8.86 -16.74
CA ALA A 209 -2.84 8.99 -17.33
C ALA A 209 -3.97 8.54 -16.40
N ALA A 210 -3.63 7.79 -15.35
CA ALA A 210 -4.58 7.21 -14.41
C ALA A 210 -4.60 7.87 -13.03
N THR A 211 -3.59 8.67 -12.69
CA THR A 211 -3.43 9.31 -11.38
C THR A 211 -2.94 10.74 -11.51
N ASP A 212 -3.42 11.61 -10.62
CA ASP A 212 -2.99 13.01 -10.47
C ASP A 212 -2.56 13.23 -9.01
N PRO A 213 -1.35 12.79 -8.65
CA PRO A 213 -0.92 12.82 -7.26
C PRO A 213 -0.48 14.23 -6.83
N ALA A 214 -0.85 14.59 -5.59
CA ALA A 214 -0.31 15.76 -4.90
C ALA A 214 1.00 15.46 -4.15
N LEU A 215 1.31 14.18 -3.97
CA LEU A 215 2.52 13.68 -3.31
C LEU A 215 2.82 12.28 -3.80
N ILE A 216 4.10 11.98 -4.00
CA ILE A 216 4.58 10.64 -4.32
C ILE A 216 5.52 10.15 -3.22
N VAL A 217 5.40 8.87 -2.84
CA VAL A 217 6.38 8.19 -1.99
C VAL A 217 6.88 6.96 -2.74
N VAL A 218 8.19 6.85 -2.89
CA VAL A 218 8.89 5.69 -3.49
C VAL A 218 9.58 4.93 -2.38
N GLU A 219 9.25 3.67 -2.19
CA GLU A 219 9.79 2.79 -1.14
C GLU A 219 10.23 1.47 -1.77
N PHE A 220 11.53 1.32 -2.04
CA PHE A 220 12.13 0.11 -2.58
C PHE A 220 13.50 -0.14 -1.95
N GLY A 221 13.93 -1.39 -2.06
CA GLY A 221 15.30 -1.76 -1.80
C GLY A 221 15.48 -2.93 -0.84
N ALA A 222 14.49 -3.23 0.00
CA ALA A 222 14.56 -4.33 0.95
C ALA A 222 14.83 -5.67 0.25
N ASN A 223 14.21 -5.91 -0.91
CA ASN A 223 14.30 -7.18 -1.63
C ASN A 223 15.66 -7.47 -2.26
N TYR A 224 16.52 -6.47 -2.44
CA TYR A 224 17.92 -6.71 -2.86
C TYR A 224 18.75 -7.46 -1.82
N ARG A 225 18.25 -7.63 -0.61
CA ARG A 225 18.88 -8.39 0.46
C ARG A 225 18.88 -9.90 0.20
N PHE A 226 17.82 -10.40 -0.42
CA PHE A 226 17.54 -11.84 -0.51
C PHE A 226 18.19 -12.52 -1.72
N GLU A 227 18.66 -11.77 -2.69
CA GLU A 227 19.20 -12.31 -3.93
C GLU A 227 20.57 -11.75 -4.25
N PRO A 228 21.45 -12.52 -4.95
CA PRO A 228 22.65 -11.99 -5.48
C PRO A 228 22.31 -10.90 -6.50
N CYS A 229 22.83 -9.70 -6.28
CA CYS A 229 22.65 -8.57 -7.19
C CYS A 229 23.96 -7.82 -7.38
N ARG A 230 24.11 -7.19 -8.54
CA ARG A 230 25.29 -6.37 -8.87
C ARG A 230 24.94 -4.90 -8.71
N ALA A 231 25.79 -4.14 -8.00
CA ALA A 231 25.58 -2.70 -7.78
C ALA A 231 25.29 -1.94 -9.09
N ALA A 232 26.06 -2.22 -10.16
CA ALA A 232 25.85 -1.58 -11.46
C ALA A 232 24.45 -1.86 -12.08
N ALA A 233 23.86 -3.02 -11.81
CA ALA A 233 22.49 -3.31 -12.26
C ALA A 233 21.48 -2.50 -11.44
N VAL A 234 21.65 -2.45 -10.12
CA VAL A 234 20.77 -1.65 -9.23
C VAL A 234 20.88 -0.16 -9.57
N GLU A 235 22.08 0.36 -9.80
CA GLU A 235 22.32 1.76 -10.21
C GLU A 235 21.58 2.11 -11.52
N ARG A 236 21.68 1.23 -12.52
CA ARG A 236 20.97 1.38 -13.79
C ARG A 236 19.46 1.40 -13.60
N ASP A 237 18.94 0.42 -12.86
CA ASP A 237 17.49 0.21 -12.71
C ASP A 237 16.86 1.27 -11.80
N ALA A 238 17.48 1.63 -10.69
CA ALA A 238 17.04 2.73 -9.83
C ALA A 238 17.09 4.07 -10.55
N GLY A 239 18.19 4.34 -11.28
CA GLY A 239 18.33 5.57 -12.07
C GLY A 239 17.28 5.68 -13.19
N ALA A 240 17.00 4.59 -13.91
CA ALA A 240 15.98 4.56 -14.95
C ALA A 240 14.56 4.73 -14.35
N TYR A 241 14.25 3.98 -13.29
CA TYR A 241 12.95 4.04 -12.63
C TYR A 241 12.63 5.44 -12.07
N LEU A 242 13.53 6.04 -11.30
CA LEU A 242 13.34 7.38 -10.75
C LEU A 242 13.26 8.44 -11.85
N SER A 243 13.97 8.26 -12.96
CA SER A 243 13.84 9.13 -14.14
C SER A 243 12.47 8.99 -14.81
N GLU A 244 11.86 7.81 -14.81
CA GLU A 244 10.49 7.60 -15.31
C GLU A 244 9.46 8.28 -14.40
N VAL A 245 9.59 8.13 -13.08
CA VAL A 245 8.75 8.83 -12.08
C VAL A 245 8.86 10.35 -12.26
N SER A 246 10.08 10.86 -12.35
CA SER A 246 10.33 12.31 -12.56
C SER A 246 9.72 12.85 -13.85
N ARG A 247 9.77 12.09 -14.93
CA ARG A 247 9.17 12.48 -16.21
C ARG A 247 7.64 12.41 -16.20
N ALA A 248 7.08 11.44 -15.51
CA ALA A 248 5.64 11.27 -15.40
C ALA A 248 4.99 12.38 -14.56
N TRP A 249 5.68 12.84 -13.51
CA TRP A 249 5.20 13.86 -12.57
C TRP A 249 6.30 14.86 -12.21
N PRO A 250 6.69 15.75 -13.14
CA PRO A 250 7.88 16.61 -12.98
C PRO A 250 7.78 17.61 -11.83
N ASP A 251 6.56 18.05 -11.50
CA ASP A 251 6.31 19.10 -10.50
C ASP A 251 5.77 18.54 -9.17
N VAL A 252 5.63 17.22 -9.04
CA VAL A 252 5.06 16.62 -7.84
C VAL A 252 6.16 16.31 -6.82
N PRO A 253 6.05 16.84 -5.58
CA PRO A 253 6.99 16.49 -4.50
C PRO A 253 7.04 14.98 -4.31
N THR A 254 8.26 14.43 -4.28
CA THR A 254 8.47 12.98 -4.18
C THR A 254 9.42 12.68 -3.04
N LEU A 255 8.98 11.88 -2.08
CA LEU A 255 9.87 11.27 -1.08
C LEU A 255 10.40 9.95 -1.64
N VAL A 256 11.70 9.72 -1.51
CA VAL A 256 12.37 8.47 -1.87
C VAL A 256 12.97 7.89 -0.61
N LEU A 257 12.42 6.75 -0.16
CA LEU A 257 12.85 6.08 1.05
C LEU A 257 13.95 5.08 0.73
N THR A 258 15.03 5.07 1.53
CA THR A 258 16.01 3.99 1.47
C THR A 258 15.53 2.79 2.31
N PRO A 259 16.15 1.59 2.20
CA PRO A 259 15.71 0.41 2.94
C PRO A 259 15.59 0.67 4.44
N ALA A 260 14.49 0.23 5.04
CA ALA A 260 14.21 0.38 6.46
C ALA A 260 15.00 -0.63 7.33
N PHE A 261 14.89 -0.47 8.65
CA PHE A 261 15.44 -1.42 9.62
C PHE A 261 14.92 -2.84 9.36
N HIS A 262 15.81 -3.82 9.50
CA HIS A 262 15.55 -5.24 9.34
C HIS A 262 16.39 -6.07 10.31
N LEU A 263 16.01 -7.35 10.48
CA LEU A 263 16.73 -8.34 11.24
C LEU A 263 17.34 -9.40 10.33
N GLU A 264 18.55 -9.85 10.63
CA GLU A 264 19.25 -10.92 9.88
C GLU A 264 18.90 -12.35 10.37
N GLY A 265 18.14 -12.48 11.45
CA GLY A 265 17.98 -13.76 12.14
C GLY A 265 17.28 -14.83 11.32
N ARG A 266 16.13 -14.52 10.71
CA ARG A 266 15.32 -15.49 9.96
C ARG A 266 15.73 -15.59 8.49
N TYR A 267 15.91 -14.45 7.85
CA TYR A 267 16.32 -14.32 6.45
C TYR A 267 17.56 -13.44 6.36
N PRO A 268 18.75 -14.05 6.50
CA PRO A 268 20.00 -13.30 6.41
C PRO A 268 20.21 -12.73 5.01
N THR A 269 20.89 -11.61 4.96
CA THR A 269 21.31 -10.99 3.70
C THR A 269 22.14 -11.98 2.89
N HIS A 270 21.82 -12.12 1.60
CA HIS A 270 22.59 -13.00 0.71
C HIS A 270 24.07 -12.58 0.65
N PRO A 271 25.02 -13.51 0.80
CA PRO A 271 26.45 -13.16 0.90
C PRO A 271 27.01 -12.37 -0.29
N GLU A 272 26.46 -12.61 -1.49
CA GLU A 272 26.86 -11.93 -2.73
C GLU A 272 25.96 -10.72 -3.06
N SER A 273 25.10 -10.30 -2.13
CA SER A 273 24.20 -9.17 -2.32
C SER A 273 24.95 -7.85 -2.27
N CYS A 274 24.54 -6.88 -3.07
CA CYS A 274 24.96 -5.50 -2.97
C CYS A 274 24.10 -4.67 -2.01
N PHE A 275 23.37 -5.30 -1.10
CA PHE A 275 22.37 -4.64 -0.25
C PHE A 275 22.93 -3.46 0.55
N ALA A 276 24.17 -3.56 1.04
CA ALA A 276 24.84 -2.46 1.75
C ALA A 276 25.00 -1.18 0.89
N ASP A 277 25.07 -1.32 -0.43
CA ASP A 277 25.17 -0.19 -1.37
C ASP A 277 23.81 0.42 -1.76
N VAL A 278 22.69 -0.29 -1.54
CA VAL A 278 21.37 0.10 -2.07
C VAL A 278 20.95 1.48 -1.58
N ALA A 279 21.14 1.79 -0.30
CA ALA A 279 20.82 3.10 0.25
C ALA A 279 21.61 4.22 -0.43
N ARG A 280 22.91 4.05 -0.65
CA ARG A 280 23.77 4.99 -1.39
C ARG A 280 23.29 5.14 -2.83
N ILE A 281 23.08 4.03 -3.54
CA ILE A 281 22.61 4.01 -4.93
C ILE A 281 21.28 4.78 -5.07
N THR A 282 20.35 4.54 -4.16
CA THR A 282 19.04 5.23 -4.14
C THR A 282 19.20 6.73 -3.95
N ARG A 283 20.05 7.17 -3.01
CA ARG A 283 20.36 8.60 -2.82
C ARG A 283 20.97 9.23 -4.06
N ASP A 284 21.98 8.59 -4.63
CA ASP A 284 22.69 9.09 -5.82
C ASP A 284 21.77 9.20 -7.04
N ALA A 285 20.83 8.25 -7.19
CA ALA A 285 19.84 8.27 -8.25
C ALA A 285 18.80 9.39 -8.04
N ALA A 286 18.26 9.52 -6.83
CA ALA A 286 17.27 10.54 -6.48
C ALA A 286 17.83 11.97 -6.56
N ALA A 287 19.09 12.18 -6.19
CA ALA A 287 19.76 13.49 -6.23
C ALA A 287 19.82 14.14 -7.63
N ARG A 288 19.56 13.37 -8.69
CA ARG A 288 19.49 13.86 -10.08
C ARG A 288 18.17 14.58 -10.39
N HIS A 289 17.20 14.54 -9.49
CA HIS A 289 15.83 15.01 -9.68
C HIS A 289 15.46 16.01 -8.58
N PRO A 290 15.30 17.30 -8.90
CA PRO A 290 15.14 18.37 -7.89
C PRO A 290 13.85 18.26 -7.05
N GLN A 291 12.80 17.58 -7.56
CA GLN A 291 11.55 17.36 -6.84
C GLN A 291 11.61 16.18 -5.87
N MET A 292 12.72 15.41 -5.84
CA MET A 292 12.90 14.25 -4.99
C MET A 292 13.66 14.62 -3.72
N THR A 293 13.12 14.20 -2.58
CA THR A 293 13.76 14.30 -1.26
C THR A 293 13.98 12.90 -0.72
N VAL A 294 15.23 12.59 -0.36
CA VAL A 294 15.56 11.27 0.20
C VAL A 294 15.32 11.26 1.69
N VAL A 295 14.74 10.18 2.19
CA VAL A 295 14.59 9.87 3.60
C VAL A 295 15.35 8.58 3.91
N ASP A 296 16.24 8.64 4.88
CA ASP A 296 17.01 7.47 5.29
C ASP A 296 16.15 6.46 6.04
N GLY A 297 16.15 5.23 5.54
CA GLY A 297 15.32 4.15 6.04
C GLY A 297 15.60 3.77 7.50
N GLU A 298 16.82 4.06 8.00
CA GLU A 298 17.18 3.83 9.40
C GLU A 298 16.31 4.62 10.40
N TRP A 299 15.66 5.71 9.95
CA TRP A 299 14.77 6.54 10.78
C TRP A 299 13.30 6.10 10.70
N LEU A 300 12.93 5.26 9.71
CA LEU A 300 11.54 4.88 9.47
C LEU A 300 10.97 3.96 10.54
N LEU A 301 11.83 3.16 11.18
CA LEU A 301 11.45 2.25 12.26
C LEU A 301 12.49 2.31 13.38
N PRO A 302 12.06 2.28 14.66
CA PRO A 302 13.00 2.02 15.75
C PRO A 302 13.71 0.67 15.52
N PRO A 303 15.02 0.56 15.82
CA PRO A 303 15.78 -0.66 15.61
C PRO A 303 15.47 -1.72 16.70
N GLU A 304 14.20 -2.03 16.85
CA GLU A 304 13.68 -2.97 17.84
C GLU A 304 12.88 -4.08 17.17
N PRO A 305 13.13 -5.37 17.47
CA PRO A 305 12.39 -6.49 16.89
C PRO A 305 10.88 -6.41 17.07
N SER A 306 10.41 -5.75 18.12
CA SER A 306 8.98 -5.63 18.45
C SER A 306 8.16 -4.84 17.44
N PHE A 307 8.80 -4.14 16.49
CA PHE A 307 8.14 -3.43 15.40
C PHE A 307 7.93 -4.32 14.16
N LEU A 308 8.68 -5.44 14.07
CA LEU A 308 8.59 -6.39 12.97
C LEU A 308 7.80 -7.63 13.40
N ILE A 309 6.88 -8.09 12.57
CA ILE A 309 5.99 -9.20 12.93
C ILE A 309 6.47 -10.56 12.41
N ASP A 310 7.28 -10.57 11.35
CA ASP A 310 7.84 -11.76 10.72
C ASP A 310 9.25 -12.11 11.21
N ALA A 311 9.77 -11.36 12.18
CA ALA A 311 11.14 -11.44 12.64
C ALA A 311 12.20 -11.23 11.52
N SER A 312 11.86 -10.49 10.48
CA SER A 312 12.72 -10.13 9.34
C SER A 312 12.68 -8.63 9.04
N ASP A 313 11.75 -8.17 8.22
CA ASP A 313 11.71 -6.77 7.75
C ASP A 313 10.29 -6.19 7.61
N HIS A 314 9.24 -6.97 7.85
CA HIS A 314 7.89 -6.46 7.69
C HIS A 314 7.33 -5.83 8.97
N PRO A 315 6.95 -4.55 8.94
CA PRO A 315 6.35 -3.87 10.08
C PRO A 315 4.99 -4.48 10.45
N GLY A 316 4.86 -4.98 11.68
CA GLY A 316 3.55 -5.36 12.25
C GLY A 316 2.69 -4.12 12.55
N PRO A 317 1.48 -4.28 13.15
CA PRO A 317 0.57 -3.16 13.40
C PRO A 317 1.23 -1.97 14.11
N LYS A 318 2.07 -2.23 15.12
CA LYS A 318 2.86 -1.20 15.81
C LYS A 318 3.89 -0.55 14.88
N GLY A 319 4.55 -1.35 14.05
CA GLY A 319 5.55 -0.89 13.08
C GLY A 319 4.92 -0.04 11.98
N GLN A 320 3.74 -0.40 11.50
CA GLN A 320 3.01 0.40 10.50
C GLN A 320 2.72 1.82 11.01
N VAL A 321 2.34 1.95 12.29
CA VAL A 321 2.10 3.27 12.91
C VAL A 321 3.41 4.06 13.03
N ALA A 322 4.49 3.45 13.51
CA ALA A 322 5.78 4.12 13.64
C ALA A 322 6.33 4.59 12.28
N PHE A 323 6.23 3.72 11.26
CA PHE A 323 6.63 4.04 9.89
C PHE A 323 5.83 5.24 9.34
N TYR A 324 4.51 5.21 9.52
CA TYR A 324 3.63 6.31 9.15
C TYR A 324 4.02 7.63 9.83
N GLU A 325 4.23 7.61 11.15
CA GLU A 325 4.54 8.82 11.92
C GLU A 325 5.82 9.48 11.41
N GLU A 326 6.85 8.68 11.13
CA GLU A 326 8.10 9.21 10.58
C GLU A 326 7.94 9.73 9.16
N VAL A 327 7.31 8.98 8.24
CA VAL A 327 7.07 9.47 6.87
C VAL A 327 6.24 10.76 6.89
N ARG A 328 5.21 10.83 7.74
CA ARG A 328 4.41 12.05 7.92
C ARG A 328 5.28 13.21 8.38
N ARG A 329 6.16 13.00 9.35
CA ARG A 329 7.11 14.02 9.82
C ARG A 329 7.97 14.55 8.67
N GLN A 330 8.49 13.68 7.82
CA GLN A 330 9.31 14.06 6.65
C GLN A 330 8.48 14.82 5.61
N VAL A 331 7.23 14.42 5.36
CA VAL A 331 6.31 15.15 4.47
C VAL A 331 6.09 16.59 4.94
N MET A 332 5.95 16.82 6.25
CA MET A 332 5.76 18.15 6.81
C MET A 332 7.00 19.05 6.72
N LEU A 333 8.17 18.47 6.46
CA LEU A 333 9.42 19.20 6.23
C LEU A 333 9.65 19.56 4.76
N LEU A 334 8.83 19.07 3.83
CA LEU A 334 8.96 19.40 2.41
C LEU A 334 8.72 20.90 2.17
N PRO A 335 9.48 21.54 1.27
CA PRO A 335 9.29 22.94 0.90
C PRO A 335 7.84 23.22 0.47
N GLY A 336 7.24 24.27 1.00
CA GLY A 336 5.87 24.69 0.67
C GLY A 336 4.75 23.97 1.44
N ARG A 337 5.06 23.02 2.31
CA ARG A 337 4.11 22.36 3.23
C ARG A 337 4.31 22.80 4.69
N SER A 338 4.50 24.08 4.95
CA SER A 338 4.43 24.59 6.32
C SER A 338 3.03 24.37 6.89
N ALA A 339 2.96 23.96 8.15
CA ALA A 339 1.73 23.67 8.89
C ALA A 339 0.69 24.80 8.71
N SER A 340 -0.19 24.67 7.71
CA SER A 340 -1.39 25.46 7.62
C SER A 340 -2.50 24.67 8.29
N SER A 341 -2.83 25.14 9.50
CA SER A 341 -4.07 24.97 10.23
C SER A 341 -4.27 23.68 11.03
N GLU A 342 -3.84 23.73 12.28
CA GLU A 342 -4.79 23.41 13.36
C GLU A 342 -5.92 24.46 13.29
N ALA A 343 -7.11 24.04 12.86
CA ALA A 343 -8.35 24.78 13.06
C ALA A 343 -9.48 23.75 13.24
#